data_81ae6aa3c34e845c6178926695e06f26
#
_entry.id   81ae6aa3c34e845c6178926695e06f26
#
_cell.length_a   1.000
_cell.length_b   1.000
_cell.length_c   1.000
_cell.angle_alpha   90.00
_cell.angle_beta   90.00
_cell.angle_gamma   90.00
#
_symmetry.space_group_name_H-M   'P 1'
#
loop_
_entity.id
_entity.type
_entity.pdbx_description
1 polymer ?
#
loop_
_entity_poly.entity_id
_entity_poly.type
_entity_poly.pdbx_seq_one_letter_code
_entity_poly.pdbx_strand_id
1 'polypeptide(L)'
;MAKNDAVSVLHATLDYRRSIDVPGYDKIDLHPAARFIGTMNYGYAGTKELNEALVSRFLVIDMPAQTEETLGFIFHQMFPNARESAVEQFVGLFLDLQLKALNSEISTKALDLRGLLAAMKSWMWDFPRQKLSEWE
;
A
#
# COMPACT_ATOMS: atom_id res chain seq x y z
N MET A 1 -0.52 -8.92 -12.38
CA MET A 1 -1.93 -8.53 -12.60
C MET A 1 -2.70 -9.76 -13.04
N ALA A 2 -3.81 -10.10 -12.38
CA ALA A 2 -4.60 -11.26 -12.76
C ALA A 2 -5.14 -11.09 -14.20
N LYS A 3 -5.14 -12.16 -14.99
CA LYS A 3 -5.77 -12.17 -16.32
C LYS A 3 -7.28 -11.99 -16.16
N ASN A 4 -7.95 -11.37 -17.12
CA ASN A 4 -9.40 -11.14 -17.09
C ASN A 4 -10.20 -12.43 -16.81
N ASP A 5 -9.71 -13.58 -17.27
CA ASP A 5 -10.36 -14.89 -17.06
C ASP A 5 -10.36 -15.30 -15.58
N ALA A 6 -9.27 -14.99 -14.83
CA ALA A 6 -9.23 -15.25 -13.40
C ALA A 6 -10.18 -14.33 -12.59
N VAL A 7 -10.41 -13.12 -13.11
CA VAL A 7 -11.34 -12.16 -12.49
C VAL A 7 -12.79 -12.57 -12.74
N SER A 8 -13.08 -13.23 -13.87
CA SER A 8 -14.45 -13.66 -14.20
C SER A 8 -15.05 -14.62 -13.16
N VAL A 9 -14.24 -15.47 -12.55
CA VAL A 9 -14.65 -16.39 -11.48
C VAL A 9 -15.19 -15.63 -10.26
N LEU A 10 -14.67 -14.43 -9.99
CA LEU A 10 -15.10 -13.60 -8.86
C LEU A 10 -16.53 -13.08 -9.02
N HIS A 11 -17.08 -13.00 -10.24
CA HIS A 11 -18.45 -12.52 -10.43
C HIS A 11 -19.47 -13.42 -9.75
N ALA A 12 -19.36 -14.75 -9.91
CA ALA A 12 -20.23 -15.72 -9.25
C ALA A 12 -19.97 -15.82 -7.75
N THR A 13 -18.72 -15.59 -7.35
CA THR A 13 -18.26 -15.61 -5.96
C THR A 13 -18.82 -14.45 -5.15
N LEU A 14 -18.91 -13.26 -5.77
CA LEU A 14 -19.28 -12.00 -5.11
C LEU A 14 -20.76 -11.64 -5.25
N ASP A 15 -21.51 -12.31 -6.12
CA ASP A 15 -22.95 -12.09 -6.27
C ASP A 15 -23.77 -13.03 -5.37
N TYR A 16 -25.10 -13.04 -5.58
CA TYR A 16 -26.04 -13.85 -4.80
C TYR A 16 -25.78 -15.36 -4.88
N ARG A 17 -25.10 -15.84 -5.93
CA ARG A 17 -24.76 -17.27 -6.12
C ARG A 17 -23.75 -17.75 -5.10
N ARG A 18 -22.86 -16.89 -4.65
CA ARG A 18 -21.87 -17.16 -3.60
C ARG A 18 -21.15 -18.49 -3.80
N SER A 19 -20.68 -18.73 -5.01
CA SER A 19 -20.01 -19.97 -5.37
C SER A 19 -18.78 -19.71 -6.24
N ILE A 20 -17.80 -20.59 -6.12
CA ILE A 20 -16.63 -20.63 -7.00
C ILE A 20 -16.92 -21.74 -8.02
N ASP A 21 -17.01 -21.35 -9.29
CA ASP A 21 -17.27 -22.25 -10.40
C ASP A 21 -16.15 -22.07 -11.43
N VAL A 22 -15.30 -23.08 -11.54
CA VAL A 22 -14.19 -23.12 -12.49
C VAL A 22 -14.39 -24.31 -13.43
N PRO A 23 -14.41 -24.10 -14.74
CA PRO A 23 -14.56 -25.18 -15.70
C PRO A 23 -13.59 -26.34 -15.46
N GLY A 24 -14.09 -27.56 -15.36
CA GLY A 24 -13.30 -28.76 -15.10
C GLY A 24 -13.06 -29.11 -13.64
N TYR A 25 -13.60 -28.34 -12.72
CA TYR A 25 -13.54 -28.59 -11.29
C TYR A 25 -14.94 -28.61 -10.67
N ASP A 26 -15.07 -29.24 -9.50
CA ASP A 26 -16.33 -29.25 -8.77
C ASP A 26 -16.68 -27.84 -8.29
N LYS A 27 -17.93 -27.46 -8.37
CA LYS A 27 -18.44 -26.19 -7.85
C LYS A 27 -18.34 -26.17 -6.33
N ILE A 28 -17.79 -25.07 -5.78
CA ILE A 28 -17.64 -24.85 -4.35
C ILE A 28 -18.64 -23.79 -3.90
N ASP A 29 -19.60 -24.15 -3.05
CA ASP A 29 -20.51 -23.20 -2.44
C ASP A 29 -19.85 -22.55 -1.21
N LEU A 30 -19.96 -21.23 -1.12
CA LEU A 30 -19.32 -20.47 -0.06
C LEU A 30 -20.17 -20.46 1.21
N HIS A 31 -19.51 -20.58 2.34
CA HIS A 31 -20.17 -20.43 3.63
C HIS A 31 -20.79 -19.02 3.75
N PRO A 32 -22.01 -18.87 4.33
CA PRO A 32 -22.69 -17.57 4.45
C PRO A 32 -21.87 -16.48 5.16
N ALA A 33 -20.99 -16.87 6.07
CA ALA A 33 -20.10 -15.94 6.78
C ALA A 33 -18.82 -15.57 6.00
N ALA A 34 -18.55 -16.17 4.82
CA ALA A 34 -17.39 -15.81 4.03
C ALA A 34 -17.44 -14.33 3.61
N ARG A 35 -16.32 -13.64 3.70
CA ARG A 35 -16.14 -12.24 3.29
C ARG A 35 -14.89 -12.14 2.45
N PHE A 36 -14.90 -11.23 1.47
CA PHE A 36 -13.77 -10.98 0.58
C PHE A 36 -13.30 -9.55 0.79
N ILE A 37 -12.01 -9.40 1.07
CA ILE A 37 -11.36 -8.10 1.18
C ILE A 37 -10.27 -8.09 0.12
N GLY A 38 -10.34 -7.13 -0.80
CA GLY A 38 -9.34 -6.91 -1.83
C GLY A 38 -8.62 -5.59 -1.59
N THR A 39 -7.36 -5.54 -1.94
CA THR A 39 -6.59 -4.31 -1.96
C THR A 39 -6.02 -4.07 -3.36
N MET A 40 -6.00 -2.83 -3.78
CA MET A 40 -5.42 -2.44 -5.05
C MET A 40 -4.78 -1.06 -4.97
N ASN A 41 -3.79 -0.83 -5.82
CA ASN A 41 -3.26 0.51 -6.03
C ASN A 41 -4.07 1.15 -7.17
N TYR A 42 -4.88 2.13 -6.82
CA TYR A 42 -5.68 2.89 -7.79
C TYR A 42 -4.88 4.10 -8.29
N GLY A 43 -5.02 4.42 -9.59
CA GLY A 43 -4.39 5.62 -10.17
C GLY A 43 -2.89 5.53 -10.47
N TYR A 44 -2.24 4.39 -10.24
CA TYR A 44 -0.83 4.21 -10.61
C TYR A 44 -0.67 3.89 -12.10
N ALA A 45 0.35 4.46 -12.73
CA ALA A 45 0.70 4.17 -14.12
C ALA A 45 0.88 2.65 -14.32
N GLY A 46 0.04 2.05 -15.18
CA GLY A 46 0.04 0.61 -15.46
C GLY A 46 -0.98 -0.21 -14.67
N THR A 47 -1.78 0.38 -13.79
CA THR A 47 -2.98 -0.27 -13.26
C THR A 47 -4.08 -0.18 -14.31
N LYS A 48 -4.60 -1.32 -14.75
CA LYS A 48 -5.83 -1.33 -15.56
C LYS A 48 -7.02 -1.01 -14.67
N GLU A 49 -7.93 -0.20 -15.20
CA GLU A 49 -9.21 0.01 -14.55
C GLU A 49 -9.91 -1.33 -14.31
N LEU A 50 -10.48 -1.48 -13.12
CA LEU A 50 -11.32 -2.61 -12.82
C LEU A 50 -12.59 -2.53 -13.66
N ASN A 51 -13.07 -3.69 -14.13
CA ASN A 51 -14.37 -3.78 -14.77
C ASN A 51 -15.46 -3.25 -13.82
N GLU A 52 -16.29 -2.33 -14.29
CA GLU A 52 -17.40 -1.74 -13.52
C GLU A 52 -18.32 -2.78 -12.89
N ALA A 53 -18.56 -3.89 -13.61
CA ALA A 53 -19.35 -5.00 -13.09
C ALA A 53 -18.71 -5.69 -11.89
N LEU A 54 -17.40 -5.65 -11.74
CA LEU A 54 -16.71 -6.15 -10.55
C LEU A 54 -16.75 -5.11 -9.42
N VAL A 55 -16.48 -3.85 -9.74
CA VAL A 55 -16.50 -2.74 -8.76
C VAL A 55 -17.86 -2.64 -8.09
N SER A 56 -18.96 -2.76 -8.85
CA SER A 56 -20.33 -2.70 -8.31
C SER A 56 -20.68 -3.79 -7.26
N ARG A 57 -19.82 -4.80 -7.13
CA ARG A 57 -19.98 -5.90 -6.14
C ARG A 57 -19.19 -5.68 -4.86
N PHE A 58 -18.40 -4.61 -4.79
CA PHE A 58 -17.61 -4.26 -3.62
C PHE A 58 -18.12 -2.97 -2.98
N LEU A 59 -17.98 -2.90 -1.67
CA LEU A 59 -17.93 -1.62 -0.98
C LEU A 59 -16.52 -1.07 -1.16
N VAL A 60 -16.38 0.01 -1.91
CA VAL A 60 -15.09 0.65 -2.16
C VAL A 60 -14.77 1.58 -1.01
N ILE A 61 -13.57 1.46 -0.45
CA ILE A 61 -13.05 2.34 0.58
C ILE A 61 -11.75 2.94 0.05
N ASP A 62 -11.77 4.23 -0.22
CA ASP A 62 -10.59 4.96 -0.63
C ASP A 62 -9.70 5.24 0.58
N MET A 63 -8.46 4.79 0.50
CA MET A 63 -7.46 5.08 1.53
C MET A 63 -6.74 6.38 1.18
N PRO A 64 -6.85 7.43 2.01
CA PRO A 64 -6.18 8.70 1.72
C PRO A 64 -4.66 8.55 1.78
N ALA A 65 -3.97 9.50 1.16
CA ALA A 65 -2.52 9.63 1.32
C ALA A 65 -2.17 9.84 2.80
N GLN A 66 -1.00 9.34 3.19
CA GLN A 66 -0.53 9.49 4.57
C GLN A 66 -0.27 10.97 4.89
N THR A 67 -0.76 11.41 6.04
CA THR A 67 -0.47 12.72 6.60
C THR A 67 0.86 12.69 7.37
N GLU A 68 1.42 13.85 7.65
CA GLU A 68 2.60 14.02 8.49
C GLU A 68 2.45 13.29 9.84
N GLU A 69 1.32 13.49 10.52
CA GLU A 69 1.00 12.85 11.78
C GLU A 69 0.98 11.32 11.67
N THR A 70 0.33 10.79 10.63
CA THR A 70 0.27 9.34 10.38
C THR A 70 1.65 8.76 10.11
N LEU A 71 2.46 9.45 9.31
CA LEU A 71 3.84 9.03 9.03
C LEU A 71 4.68 9.05 10.30
N GLY A 72 4.63 10.14 11.07
CA GLY A 72 5.32 10.24 12.36
C GLY A 72 4.95 9.08 13.29
N PHE A 73 3.67 8.78 13.43
CA PHE A 73 3.20 7.65 14.23
C PHE A 73 3.78 6.31 13.74
N ILE A 74 3.76 6.06 12.43
CA ILE A 74 4.32 4.83 11.84
C ILE A 74 5.82 4.73 12.14
N PHE A 75 6.58 5.82 11.95
CA PHE A 75 8.02 5.82 12.22
C PHE A 75 8.33 5.56 13.68
N HIS A 76 7.62 6.20 14.61
CA HIS A 76 7.81 5.96 16.05
C HIS A 76 7.49 4.53 16.47
N GLN A 77 6.44 3.94 15.89
CA GLN A 77 6.10 2.53 16.14
C GLN A 77 7.15 1.56 15.59
N MET A 78 7.66 1.84 14.41
CA MET A 78 8.64 0.97 13.73
C MET A 78 10.06 1.15 14.26
N PHE A 79 10.41 2.36 14.70
CA PHE A 79 11.75 2.76 15.11
C PHE A 79 11.75 3.52 16.44
N PRO A 80 11.39 2.87 17.56
CA PRO A 80 11.23 3.54 18.86
C PRO A 80 12.53 4.18 19.40
N ASN A 81 13.68 3.78 18.88
CA ASN A 81 15.00 4.31 19.26
C ASN A 81 15.56 5.31 18.23
N ALA A 82 14.79 5.69 17.22
CA ALA A 82 15.23 6.70 16.25
C ALA A 82 15.28 8.08 16.91
N ARG A 83 16.21 8.93 16.44
CA ARG A 83 16.23 10.33 16.85
C ARG A 83 15.07 11.07 16.21
N GLU A 84 14.42 11.95 16.97
CA GLU A 84 13.29 12.75 16.48
C GLU A 84 13.65 13.50 15.19
N SER A 85 14.79 14.16 15.17
CA SER A 85 15.27 14.90 13.99
C SER A 85 15.42 14.02 12.74
N ALA A 86 15.75 12.74 12.89
CA ALA A 86 15.80 11.81 11.76
C ALA A 86 14.38 11.45 11.29
N VAL A 87 13.46 11.19 12.22
CA VAL A 87 12.05 10.91 11.88
C VAL A 87 11.47 12.11 11.11
N GLU A 88 11.64 13.32 11.61
CA GLU A 88 11.18 14.54 10.95
C GLU A 88 11.75 14.69 9.53
N GLN A 89 13.04 14.43 9.34
CA GLN A 89 13.66 14.48 8.01
C GLN A 89 13.11 13.44 7.04
N PHE A 90 12.91 12.19 7.48
CA PHE A 90 12.34 11.14 6.64
C PHE A 90 10.88 11.40 6.31
N VAL A 91 10.10 11.89 7.26
CA VAL A 91 8.70 12.29 7.05
C VAL A 91 8.64 13.46 6.07
N GLY A 92 9.44 14.52 6.27
CA GLY A 92 9.51 15.67 5.38
C GLY A 92 9.90 15.28 3.95
N LEU A 93 10.92 14.41 3.80
CA LEU A 93 11.30 13.87 2.50
C LEU A 93 10.13 13.17 1.79
N PHE A 94 9.36 12.37 2.51
CA PHE A 94 8.24 11.65 1.89
C PHE A 94 7.11 12.59 1.47
N LEU A 95 6.81 13.58 2.29
CA LEU A 95 5.79 14.61 1.97
C LEU A 95 6.21 15.45 0.74
N ASP A 96 7.48 15.81 0.63
CA ASP A 96 8.02 16.49 -0.55
C ASP A 96 7.89 15.63 -1.81
N LEU A 97 8.19 14.35 -1.71
CA LEU A 97 8.02 13.40 -2.81
C LEU A 97 6.54 13.25 -3.21
N GLN A 98 5.63 13.20 -2.23
CA GLN A 98 4.19 13.18 -2.50
C GLN A 98 3.76 14.43 -3.26
N LEU A 99 4.17 15.61 -2.83
CA LEU A 99 3.84 16.87 -3.48
C LEU A 99 4.36 16.93 -4.93
N LYS A 100 5.61 16.53 -5.15
CA LYS A 100 6.22 16.46 -6.48
C LYS A 100 5.51 15.46 -7.40
N ALA A 101 5.08 14.33 -6.86
CA ALA A 101 4.33 13.35 -7.64
C ALA A 101 2.91 13.86 -8.01
N LEU A 102 2.25 14.57 -7.10
CA LEU A 102 0.96 15.24 -7.38
C LEU A 102 1.10 16.28 -8.49
N ASN A 103 2.21 17.03 -8.50
CA ASN A 103 2.53 17.99 -9.55
C ASN A 103 3.04 17.34 -10.85
N SER A 104 3.08 16.01 -10.92
CA SER A 104 3.63 15.27 -12.08
C SER A 104 5.11 15.52 -12.37
N GLU A 105 5.86 16.03 -11.41
CA GLU A 105 7.30 16.29 -11.54
C GLU A 105 8.12 14.99 -11.44
N ILE A 106 7.61 14.02 -10.70
CA ILE A 106 8.22 12.70 -10.53
C ILE A 106 7.18 11.58 -10.70
N SER A 107 7.66 10.38 -10.98
CA SER A 107 6.79 9.19 -11.05
C SER A 107 6.26 8.82 -9.67
N THR A 108 4.98 8.42 -9.61
CA THR A 108 4.35 7.87 -8.40
C THR A 108 5.04 6.60 -7.87
N LYS A 109 5.90 5.95 -8.66
CA LYS A 109 6.73 4.83 -8.21
C LYS A 109 7.70 5.21 -7.08
N ALA A 110 8.05 6.49 -6.97
CA ALA A 110 8.90 7.00 -5.90
C ALA A 110 8.17 7.06 -4.53
N LEU A 111 6.84 6.94 -4.53
CA LEU A 111 6.00 7.01 -3.33
C LEU A 111 5.78 5.62 -2.69
N ASP A 112 6.84 4.88 -2.45
CA ASP A 112 6.75 3.62 -1.72
C ASP A 112 7.17 3.80 -0.26
N LEU A 113 6.18 3.84 0.63
CA LEU A 113 6.42 3.93 2.07
C LEU A 113 7.32 2.78 2.58
N ARG A 114 7.20 1.59 1.99
CA ARG A 114 8.08 0.46 2.36
C ARG A 114 9.54 0.73 2.02
N GLY A 115 9.77 1.37 0.87
CA GLY A 115 11.11 1.83 0.46
C GLY A 115 11.68 2.84 1.44
N LEU A 116 10.86 3.81 1.88
CA LEU A 116 11.25 4.80 2.87
C LEU A 116 11.59 4.18 4.24
N LEU A 117 10.75 3.25 4.71
CA LEU A 117 11.01 2.52 5.96
C LEU A 117 12.27 1.66 5.87
N ALA A 118 12.51 1.02 4.71
CA ALA A 118 13.74 0.28 4.47
C ALA A 118 14.97 1.19 4.46
N ALA A 119 14.87 2.38 3.86
CA ALA A 119 15.94 3.38 3.87
C ALA A 119 16.28 3.85 5.29
N MET A 120 15.28 4.16 6.12
CA MET A 120 15.46 4.50 7.53
C MET A 120 16.13 3.36 8.30
N LYS A 121 15.69 2.13 8.06
CA LYS A 121 16.29 0.94 8.69
C LYS A 121 17.76 0.81 8.31
N SER A 122 18.11 0.92 7.01
CA SER A 122 19.49 0.87 6.55
C SER A 122 20.32 2.00 7.16
N TRP A 123 19.79 3.22 7.17
CA TRP A 123 20.46 4.36 7.78
C TRP A 123 20.80 4.13 9.25
N MET A 124 19.88 3.53 10.03
CA MET A 124 20.11 3.20 11.43
C MET A 124 21.15 2.10 11.63
N TRP A 125 21.33 1.18 10.65
CA TRP A 125 22.31 0.10 10.72
C TRP A 125 23.69 0.53 10.23
N ASP A 126 23.77 1.30 9.15
CA ASP A 126 25.01 1.73 8.49
C ASP A 126 25.70 2.91 9.20
N PHE A 127 24.98 3.66 10.05
CA PHE A 127 25.55 4.61 10.97
C PHE A 127 25.69 3.99 12.37
N PRO A 128 26.74 3.17 12.60
CA PRO A 128 27.10 2.82 13.97
C PRO A 128 27.33 4.16 14.70
N ARG A 129 26.93 4.23 15.96
CA ARG A 129 27.07 5.37 16.85
C ARG A 129 28.51 5.93 16.81
N GLN A 130 28.91 6.53 15.71
CA GLN A 130 30.14 7.27 15.63
C GLN A 130 29.95 8.49 16.51
N LYS A 131 30.70 8.45 17.58
CA LYS A 131 31.10 9.48 18.52
C LYS A 131 30.68 10.88 18.08
N LEU A 132 29.61 11.39 18.67
CA LEU A 132 29.25 12.80 18.67
C LEU A 132 30.22 13.66 19.49
N SER A 133 31.37 13.13 19.89
CA SER A 133 32.41 13.83 20.64
C SER A 133 33.46 14.53 19.78
N GLU A 134 33.31 14.53 18.45
CA GLU A 134 34.30 15.14 17.53
C GLU A 134 33.80 16.41 16.80
N TRP A 135 32.59 16.91 17.14
CA TRP A 135 32.01 18.11 16.51
C TRP A 135 31.54 19.16 17.52
N GLU A 136 32.14 19.19 18.73
CA GLU A 136 32.10 20.38 19.64
C GLU A 136 33.36 21.22 19.52
#